data_7e9d99ee086b9cdb09b73bcc02be92a9
#
_entry.id   7e9d99ee086b9cdb09b73bcc02be92a9
#
_cell.length_a   1.000
_cell.length_b   1.000
_cell.length_c   1.000
_cell.angle_alpha   90.00
_cell.angle_beta   90.00
_cell.angle_gamma   90.00
#
_symmetry.space_group_name_H-M   'P 1'
#
loop_
_entity.id
_entity.type
_entity.pdbx_description
1 polymer ?
#
loop_
_entity_poly.entity_id
_entity_poly.type
_entity_poly.pdbx_seq_one_letter_code
_entity_poly.pdbx_strand_id
1 'polypeptide(L)'
;VKLQYCNLGRLSYRDAWQLQESLRGQRIEGRIPDTFLLLEHPPVITLGRRAKEADILLDMEGLRSRGVEVVRIDRGGEVTYHGPGQLVGYLIFHLSVTSGSIKRFVHLLEETLIRALSHWGIEAGRHPVHRGVWVGSEKIAALGLSVSHQVTTHGFALNVSTDLSAFRWIVPCGIKDGGVTSMERILRRGVTLEEVRPVVLQELAETFGFTKVSPVDLYPAENPRGGGSIGAQRMSALDLSHAENPAYERVPVEHTFMSGLNSKANQSFPEG
;
A
#
# COMPACT_ATOMS: atom_id res chain seq x y z
N VAL A 1 1.11 19.59 8.94
CA VAL A 1 1.82 19.02 7.78
C VAL A 1 0.84 18.87 6.61
N LYS A 2 1.30 19.18 5.39
CA LYS A 2 0.45 19.26 4.20
C LYS A 2 0.57 18.00 3.35
N LEU A 3 -0.55 17.42 2.95
CA LEU A 3 -0.67 16.32 2.00
C LEU A 3 -1.43 16.79 0.76
N GLN A 4 -0.93 16.49 -0.42
CA GLN A 4 -1.74 16.52 -1.64
C GLN A 4 -2.04 15.10 -2.11
N TYR A 5 -3.18 14.90 -2.77
CA TYR A 5 -3.54 13.60 -3.31
C TYR A 5 -4.13 13.70 -4.71
N CYS A 6 -3.99 12.63 -5.48
CA CYS A 6 -4.58 12.51 -6.81
C CYS A 6 -5.20 11.12 -6.99
N ASN A 7 -6.44 11.08 -7.50
CA ASN A 7 -7.05 9.84 -7.98
C ASN A 7 -6.80 9.75 -9.49
N LEU A 8 -5.98 8.79 -9.90
CA LEU A 8 -5.53 8.62 -11.28
C LEU A 8 -6.43 7.66 -12.09
N GLY A 9 -7.47 7.08 -11.45
CA GLY A 9 -8.30 6.07 -12.10
C GLY A 9 -7.48 4.81 -12.44
N ARG A 10 -7.68 4.28 -13.64
CA ARG A 10 -6.91 3.13 -14.13
C ARG A 10 -5.76 3.60 -15.02
N LEU A 11 -4.53 3.28 -14.63
CA LEU A 11 -3.31 3.72 -15.29
C LEU A 11 -2.35 2.54 -15.50
N SER A 12 -1.63 2.51 -16.65
CA SER A 12 -0.61 1.49 -16.87
C SER A 12 0.46 1.55 -15.79
N TYR A 13 1.10 0.41 -15.49
CA TYR A 13 2.13 0.38 -14.45
C TYR A 13 3.33 1.27 -14.82
N ARG A 14 3.72 1.26 -16.10
CA ARG A 14 4.86 2.05 -16.59
C ARG A 14 4.62 3.54 -16.48
N ASP A 15 3.44 4.01 -16.88
CA ASP A 15 3.09 5.44 -16.80
C ASP A 15 3.02 5.89 -15.33
N ALA A 16 2.42 5.07 -14.47
CA ALA A 16 2.39 5.34 -13.04
C ALA A 16 3.78 5.35 -12.41
N TRP A 17 4.69 4.49 -12.84
CA TRP A 17 6.07 4.48 -12.36
C TRP A 17 6.85 5.73 -12.83
N GLN A 18 6.73 6.11 -14.09
CA GLN A 18 7.33 7.36 -14.60
C GLN A 18 6.81 8.59 -13.85
N LEU A 19 5.51 8.64 -13.59
CA LEU A 19 4.92 9.72 -12.78
C LEU A 19 5.51 9.75 -11.36
N GLN A 20 5.64 8.61 -10.70
CA GLN A 20 6.27 8.54 -9.38
C GLN A 20 7.71 9.06 -9.39
N GLU A 21 8.52 8.69 -10.39
CA GLU A 21 9.89 9.16 -10.52
C GLU A 21 9.97 10.68 -10.70
N SER A 22 9.10 11.25 -11.54
CA SER A 22 8.99 12.70 -11.73
C SER A 22 8.61 13.42 -10.44
N LEU A 23 7.59 12.93 -9.73
CA LEU A 23 7.14 13.51 -8.46
C LEU A 23 8.19 13.34 -7.35
N ARG A 24 8.92 12.22 -7.32
CA ARG A 24 10.03 12.02 -6.39
C ARG A 24 11.11 13.08 -6.57
N GLY A 25 11.53 13.35 -7.81
CA GLY A 25 12.47 14.42 -8.11
C GLY A 25 12.00 15.78 -7.58
N GLN A 26 10.74 16.13 -7.86
CA GLN A 26 10.14 17.38 -7.38
C GLN A 26 10.03 17.44 -5.84
N ARG A 27 9.76 16.30 -5.19
CA ARG A 27 9.69 16.24 -3.73
C ARG A 27 11.05 16.34 -3.06
N ILE A 28 12.09 15.74 -3.65
CA ILE A 28 13.49 15.88 -3.20
C ILE A 28 13.91 17.35 -3.24
N GLU A 29 13.57 18.06 -4.30
CA GLU A 29 13.86 19.49 -4.47
C GLU A 29 12.94 20.40 -3.63
N GLY A 30 11.98 19.85 -2.89
CA GLY A 30 11.04 20.63 -2.07
C GLY A 30 10.01 21.43 -2.87
N ARG A 31 9.87 21.18 -4.17
CA ARG A 31 8.91 21.89 -5.05
C ARG A 31 7.46 21.49 -4.83
N ILE A 32 7.23 20.30 -4.30
CA ILE A 32 5.88 19.79 -3.97
C ILE A 32 5.83 19.26 -2.53
N PRO A 33 4.67 19.27 -1.88
CA PRO A 33 4.47 18.59 -0.59
C PRO A 33 4.48 17.07 -0.75
N ASP A 34 4.32 16.35 0.36
CA ASP A 34 4.05 14.92 0.34
C ASP A 34 2.80 14.64 -0.50
N THR A 35 2.90 13.63 -1.38
CA THR A 35 1.91 13.37 -2.41
C THR A 35 1.44 11.93 -2.35
N PHE A 36 0.12 11.72 -2.28
CA PHE A 36 -0.52 10.42 -2.27
C PHE A 36 -1.28 10.17 -3.57
N LEU A 37 -0.93 9.11 -4.29
CA LEU A 37 -1.59 8.71 -5.53
C LEU A 37 -2.46 7.49 -5.25
N LEU A 38 -3.72 7.55 -5.68
CA LEU A 38 -4.68 6.45 -5.62
C LEU A 38 -5.04 6.03 -7.05
N LEU A 39 -4.96 4.75 -7.35
CA LEU A 39 -5.20 4.22 -8.68
C LEU A 39 -5.54 2.73 -8.65
N GLU A 40 -5.86 2.20 -9.83
CA GLU A 40 -5.80 0.76 -10.14
C GLU A 40 -4.97 0.54 -11.41
N HIS A 41 -4.46 -0.67 -11.60
CA HIS A 41 -3.73 -1.04 -12.82
C HIS A 41 -4.54 -1.99 -13.71
N PRO A 42 -4.30 -2.00 -15.03
CA PRO A 42 -4.54 -3.17 -15.86
C PRO A 42 -3.76 -4.38 -15.31
N PRO A 43 -4.11 -5.63 -15.70
CA PRO A 43 -3.41 -6.81 -15.24
C PRO A 43 -1.89 -6.73 -15.46
N VAL A 44 -1.11 -6.77 -14.37
CA VAL A 44 0.35 -6.70 -14.41
C VAL A 44 0.98 -7.49 -13.26
N ILE A 45 2.03 -8.24 -13.56
CA ILE A 45 2.90 -8.87 -12.56
C ILE A 45 4.15 -8.00 -12.41
N THR A 46 4.49 -7.62 -11.19
CA THR A 46 5.69 -6.84 -10.92
C THR A 46 6.73 -7.66 -10.17
N LEU A 47 7.97 -7.61 -10.67
CA LEU A 47 9.14 -8.27 -10.11
C LEU A 47 9.95 -7.24 -9.32
N GLY A 48 9.85 -7.27 -7.98
CA GLY A 48 10.66 -6.45 -7.09
C GLY A 48 12.11 -6.90 -7.03
N ARG A 49 12.92 -6.20 -6.23
CA ARG A 49 14.38 -6.42 -6.16
C ARG A 49 14.80 -7.83 -5.77
N ARG A 50 13.96 -8.58 -5.03
CA ARG A 50 14.25 -9.96 -4.60
C ARG A 50 13.53 -11.03 -5.42
N ALA A 51 12.73 -10.63 -6.41
CA ALA A 51 11.98 -11.55 -7.24
C ALA A 51 12.91 -12.37 -8.16
N LYS A 52 12.63 -13.65 -8.24
CA LYS A 52 13.25 -14.60 -9.17
C LYS A 52 12.27 -14.87 -10.32
N GLU A 53 12.78 -15.23 -11.49
CA GLU A 53 11.92 -15.62 -12.61
C GLU A 53 11.11 -16.88 -12.30
N ALA A 54 11.68 -17.80 -11.51
CA ALA A 54 11.00 -18.98 -11.04
C ALA A 54 9.79 -18.71 -10.12
N ASP A 55 9.63 -17.46 -9.64
CA ASP A 55 8.45 -17.06 -8.86
C ASP A 55 7.22 -16.83 -9.76
N ILE A 56 7.39 -16.84 -11.10
CA ILE A 56 6.30 -16.84 -12.07
C ILE A 56 6.01 -18.28 -12.47
N LEU A 57 4.81 -18.77 -12.16
CA LEU A 57 4.40 -20.16 -12.39
C LEU A 57 3.76 -20.40 -13.75
N LEU A 58 3.16 -19.35 -14.34
CA LEU A 58 2.58 -19.40 -15.68
C LEU A 58 3.62 -18.91 -16.69
N ASP A 59 3.74 -19.60 -17.82
CA ASP A 59 4.67 -19.18 -18.88
C ASP A 59 4.31 -17.82 -19.49
N MET A 60 5.26 -17.20 -20.17
CA MET A 60 5.10 -15.86 -20.73
C MET A 60 4.02 -15.78 -21.82
N GLU A 61 3.78 -16.87 -22.56
CA GLU A 61 2.72 -16.93 -23.57
C GLU A 61 1.33 -16.97 -22.90
N GLY A 62 1.19 -17.77 -21.87
CA GLY A 62 -0.02 -17.84 -21.06
C GLY A 62 -0.35 -16.52 -20.38
N LEU A 63 0.64 -15.75 -19.94
CA LEU A 63 0.44 -14.40 -19.40
C LEU A 63 0.01 -13.41 -20.49
N ARG A 64 0.70 -13.41 -21.64
CA ARG A 64 0.39 -12.52 -22.77
C ARG A 64 -1.01 -12.76 -23.33
N SER A 65 -1.43 -14.01 -23.47
CA SER A 65 -2.78 -14.36 -23.94
C SER A 65 -3.90 -13.87 -23.02
N ARG A 66 -3.57 -13.60 -21.75
CA ARG A 66 -4.48 -13.01 -20.75
C ARG A 66 -4.34 -11.50 -20.60
N GLY A 67 -3.53 -10.86 -21.44
CA GLY A 67 -3.26 -9.42 -21.37
C GLY A 67 -2.47 -9.00 -20.13
N VAL A 68 -1.70 -9.90 -19.52
CA VAL A 68 -0.91 -9.62 -18.32
C VAL A 68 0.50 -9.15 -18.71
N GLU A 69 0.83 -7.93 -18.32
CA GLU A 69 2.19 -7.40 -18.46
C GLU A 69 3.10 -7.94 -17.35
N VAL A 70 4.41 -8.11 -17.64
CA VAL A 70 5.42 -8.42 -16.63
C VAL A 70 6.46 -7.30 -16.61
N VAL A 71 6.67 -6.68 -15.43
CA VAL A 71 7.58 -5.53 -15.28
C VAL A 71 8.52 -5.75 -14.11
N ARG A 72 9.83 -5.61 -14.36
CA ARG A 72 10.86 -5.59 -13.31
C ARG A 72 11.04 -4.15 -12.81
N ILE A 73 11.06 -4.00 -11.48
CA ILE A 73 11.03 -2.68 -10.83
C ILE A 73 11.91 -2.65 -9.57
N ASP A 74 12.13 -1.45 -9.05
CA ASP A 74 13.02 -1.17 -7.93
C ASP A 74 12.36 -1.24 -6.53
N ARG A 75 11.06 -1.57 -6.41
CA ARG A 75 10.43 -1.72 -5.09
C ARG A 75 11.03 -2.86 -4.27
N GLY A 76 10.94 -2.75 -2.96
CA GLY A 76 11.22 -3.85 -2.05
C GLY A 76 10.23 -5.02 -2.25
N GLY A 77 10.66 -6.22 -1.82
CA GLY A 77 9.88 -7.45 -1.93
C GLY A 77 10.19 -8.24 -3.21
N GLU A 78 9.37 -9.25 -3.43
CA GLU A 78 9.49 -10.26 -4.49
C GLU A 78 8.45 -10.00 -5.60
N VAL A 79 7.78 -11.04 -6.08
CA VAL A 79 6.75 -10.94 -7.10
C VAL A 79 5.39 -10.57 -6.49
N THR A 80 4.59 -9.79 -7.19
CA THR A 80 3.17 -9.58 -6.90
C THR A 80 2.37 -9.35 -8.16
N TYR A 81 1.04 -9.41 -8.04
CA TYR A 81 0.08 -9.12 -9.09
C TYR A 81 -0.71 -7.84 -8.74
N HIS A 82 -0.95 -7.03 -9.78
CA HIS A 82 -1.92 -5.93 -9.74
C HIS A 82 -2.92 -6.10 -10.87
N GLY A 83 -4.17 -5.70 -10.61
CA GLY A 83 -5.24 -5.77 -11.59
C GLY A 83 -6.50 -5.03 -11.17
N PRO A 84 -7.55 -5.06 -12.00
CA PRO A 84 -8.83 -4.43 -11.72
C PRO A 84 -9.40 -4.86 -10.37
N GLY A 85 -10.03 -3.90 -9.66
CA GLY A 85 -10.59 -4.12 -8.33
C GLY A 85 -9.56 -4.10 -7.19
N GLN A 86 -8.28 -3.86 -7.48
CA GLN A 86 -7.24 -3.68 -6.47
C GLN A 86 -6.95 -2.19 -6.29
N LEU A 87 -7.14 -1.66 -5.08
CA LEU A 87 -6.76 -0.30 -4.75
C LEU A 87 -5.25 -0.22 -4.52
N VAL A 88 -4.57 0.51 -5.41
CA VAL A 88 -3.15 0.80 -5.29
C VAL A 88 -2.95 2.21 -4.75
N GLY A 89 -2.09 2.34 -3.74
CA GLY A 89 -1.70 3.62 -3.15
C GLY A 89 -0.20 3.82 -3.24
N TYR A 90 0.25 4.89 -3.90
CA TYR A 90 1.65 5.27 -3.97
C TYR A 90 1.92 6.52 -3.14
N LEU A 91 2.96 6.46 -2.30
CA LEU A 91 3.32 7.49 -1.35
C LEU A 91 4.66 8.13 -1.73
N ILE A 92 4.60 9.36 -2.22
CA ILE A 92 5.79 10.17 -2.54
C ILE A 92 6.01 11.10 -1.35
N PHE A 93 6.51 10.52 -0.25
CA PHE A 93 6.64 11.19 1.05
C PHE A 93 8.10 11.33 1.44
N HIS A 94 8.42 12.44 2.06
CA HIS A 94 9.72 12.59 2.70
C HIS A 94 9.69 11.94 4.08
N LEU A 95 10.68 11.12 4.41
CA LEU A 95 10.72 10.33 5.66
C LEU A 95 10.76 11.17 6.94
N SER A 96 10.90 12.50 6.86
CA SER A 96 10.75 13.39 8.02
C SER A 96 9.39 13.24 8.71
N VAL A 97 8.33 12.83 7.99
CA VAL A 97 7.01 12.53 8.58
C VAL A 97 7.06 11.39 9.61
N THR A 98 8.12 10.59 9.59
CA THR A 98 8.37 9.49 10.52
C THR A 98 9.73 9.61 11.23
N SER A 99 10.26 10.85 11.32
CA SER A 99 11.59 11.14 11.89
C SER A 99 12.71 10.31 11.23
N GLY A 100 12.63 10.08 9.91
CA GLY A 100 13.59 9.32 9.12
C GLY A 100 13.45 7.78 9.23
N SER A 101 12.50 7.27 9.99
CA SER A 101 12.36 5.84 10.24
C SER A 101 11.46 5.14 9.21
N ILE A 102 12.06 4.35 8.31
CA ILE A 102 11.33 3.51 7.37
C ILE A 102 10.51 2.40 8.08
N LYS A 103 10.99 1.90 9.22
CA LYS A 103 10.23 0.92 10.02
C LYS A 103 8.92 1.53 10.52
N ARG A 104 9.01 2.75 11.08
CA ARG A 104 7.83 3.50 11.52
C ARG A 104 6.91 3.84 10.34
N PHE A 105 7.46 4.20 9.19
CA PHE A 105 6.68 4.47 7.99
C PHE A 105 5.84 3.26 7.57
N VAL A 106 6.47 2.08 7.47
CA VAL A 106 5.77 0.83 7.13
C VAL A 106 4.72 0.49 8.17
N HIS A 107 5.04 0.65 9.46
CA HIS A 107 4.09 0.41 10.55
C HIS A 107 2.86 1.32 10.46
N LEU A 108 3.05 2.62 10.21
CA LEU A 108 1.94 3.56 10.01
C LEU A 108 1.11 3.24 8.76
N LEU A 109 1.76 2.77 7.69
CA LEU A 109 1.05 2.39 6.48
C LEU A 109 0.20 1.12 6.68
N GLU A 110 0.71 0.13 7.42
CA GLU A 110 -0.07 -1.02 7.85
C GLU A 110 -1.24 -0.58 8.75
N GLU A 111 -0.98 0.32 9.71
CA GLU A 111 -2.01 0.88 10.60
C GLU A 111 -3.13 1.58 9.83
N THR A 112 -2.78 2.41 8.85
CA THR A 112 -3.73 3.06 7.96
C THR A 112 -4.71 2.06 7.35
N LEU A 113 -4.19 0.96 6.79
CA LEU A 113 -5.03 -0.04 6.13
C LEU A 113 -5.84 -0.88 7.13
N ILE A 114 -5.28 -1.19 8.29
CA ILE A 114 -6.00 -1.91 9.37
C ILE A 114 -7.19 -1.06 9.84
N ARG A 115 -6.97 0.22 10.11
CA ARG A 115 -8.03 1.15 10.53
C ARG A 115 -9.06 1.35 9.42
N ALA A 116 -8.62 1.52 8.17
CA ALA A 116 -9.54 1.61 7.04
C ALA A 116 -10.44 0.38 6.92
N LEU A 117 -9.88 -0.82 7.04
CA LEU A 117 -10.65 -2.08 6.97
C LEU A 117 -11.65 -2.24 8.12
N SER A 118 -11.36 -1.69 9.30
CA SER A 118 -12.27 -1.75 10.45
C SER A 118 -13.60 -1.01 10.22
N HIS A 119 -13.65 -0.02 9.32
CA HIS A 119 -14.90 0.64 8.92
C HIS A 119 -15.94 -0.32 8.29
N TRP A 120 -15.47 -1.45 7.77
CA TRP A 120 -16.33 -2.53 7.25
C TRP A 120 -16.45 -3.71 8.20
N GLY A 121 -15.98 -3.57 9.46
CA GLY A 121 -15.97 -4.66 10.43
C GLY A 121 -14.98 -5.78 10.08
N ILE A 122 -13.99 -5.53 9.23
CA ILE A 122 -12.96 -6.50 8.88
C ILE A 122 -11.84 -6.42 9.93
N GLU A 123 -11.70 -7.47 10.74
CA GLU A 123 -10.64 -7.61 11.73
C GLU A 123 -9.33 -7.99 11.04
N ALA A 124 -8.58 -6.98 10.64
CA ALA A 124 -7.28 -7.14 10.00
C ALA A 124 -6.13 -6.84 10.97
N GLY A 125 -4.97 -7.42 10.70
CA GLY A 125 -3.79 -7.25 11.56
C GLY A 125 -2.47 -7.39 10.81
N ARG A 126 -1.37 -7.35 11.56
CA ARG A 126 -0.01 -7.57 11.08
C ARG A 126 0.38 -9.04 11.26
N HIS A 127 1.14 -9.55 10.31
CA HIS A 127 1.75 -10.87 10.46
C HIS A 127 3.13 -10.73 11.12
N PRO A 128 3.52 -11.61 12.07
CA PRO A 128 4.78 -11.48 12.80
C PRO A 128 6.03 -11.55 11.91
N VAL A 129 5.96 -12.26 10.79
CA VAL A 129 7.10 -12.49 9.89
C VAL A 129 6.94 -11.75 8.55
N HIS A 130 5.76 -11.76 7.97
CA HIS A 130 5.52 -11.26 6.60
C HIS A 130 4.92 -9.87 6.61
N ARG A 131 5.53 -8.94 5.88
CA ARG A 131 5.00 -7.58 5.68
C ARG A 131 3.65 -7.61 4.96
N GLY A 132 2.78 -6.65 5.32
CA GLY A 132 1.45 -6.51 4.75
C GLY A 132 0.37 -6.56 5.80
N VAL A 133 -0.88 -6.45 5.35
CA VAL A 133 -2.06 -6.54 6.21
C VAL A 133 -2.76 -7.86 5.95
N TRP A 134 -3.21 -8.50 7.01
CA TRP A 134 -3.69 -9.88 7.01
C TRP A 134 -5.03 -10.00 7.73
N VAL A 135 -5.85 -10.93 7.26
CA VAL A 135 -7.07 -11.37 7.93
C VAL A 135 -6.93 -12.88 8.17
N GLY A 136 -6.76 -13.24 9.43
CA GLY A 136 -6.33 -14.61 9.77
C GLY A 136 -4.99 -14.95 9.10
N SER A 137 -4.95 -16.02 8.32
CA SER A 137 -3.76 -16.48 7.58
C SER A 137 -3.70 -15.96 6.13
N GLU A 138 -4.66 -15.14 5.69
CA GLU A 138 -4.72 -14.66 4.30
C GLU A 138 -4.33 -13.18 4.21
N LYS A 139 -3.47 -12.84 3.26
CA LYS A 139 -3.05 -11.45 3.02
C LYS A 139 -4.11 -10.70 2.25
N ILE A 140 -4.59 -9.57 2.80
CA ILE A 140 -5.54 -8.66 2.14
C ILE A 140 -4.85 -7.49 1.47
N ALA A 141 -3.69 -7.03 2.00
CA ALA A 141 -2.91 -5.96 1.39
C ALA A 141 -1.41 -6.27 1.40
N ALA A 142 -0.77 -6.05 0.27
CA ALA A 142 0.67 -6.14 0.09
C ALA A 142 1.30 -4.75 0.21
N LEU A 143 2.52 -4.69 0.77
CA LEU A 143 3.32 -3.47 0.88
C LEU A 143 4.68 -3.66 0.23
N GLY A 144 5.10 -2.66 -0.55
CA GLY A 144 6.43 -2.61 -1.14
C GLY A 144 6.83 -1.17 -1.41
N LEU A 145 7.96 -0.72 -0.86
CA LEU A 145 8.46 0.65 -0.96
C LEU A 145 9.86 0.66 -1.58
N SER A 146 10.20 1.76 -2.23
CA SER A 146 11.57 2.18 -2.51
C SER A 146 11.83 3.52 -1.82
N VAL A 147 13.07 3.77 -1.43
CA VAL A 147 13.48 5.04 -0.80
C VAL A 147 14.76 5.53 -1.46
N SER A 148 14.75 6.76 -1.88
CA SER A 148 15.93 7.46 -2.40
C SER A 148 15.92 8.91 -1.89
N HIS A 149 17.07 9.40 -1.41
CA HIS A 149 17.20 10.76 -0.85
C HIS A 149 16.10 11.08 0.18
N GLN A 150 15.81 10.14 1.08
CA GLN A 150 14.76 10.24 2.09
C GLN A 150 13.32 10.38 1.53
N VAL A 151 13.09 10.18 0.24
CA VAL A 151 11.76 10.21 -0.37
C VAL A 151 11.34 8.81 -0.80
N THR A 152 10.11 8.42 -0.43
CA THR A 152 9.52 7.13 -0.77
C THR A 152 8.90 7.15 -2.16
N THR A 153 8.84 5.98 -2.79
CA THR A 153 7.98 5.64 -3.93
C THR A 153 7.33 4.29 -3.71
N HIS A 154 6.37 3.94 -4.57
CA HIS A 154 5.49 2.79 -4.38
C HIS A 154 4.67 2.91 -3.09
N GLY A 155 4.22 1.82 -2.51
CA GLY A 155 3.36 1.86 -1.32
C GLY A 155 2.65 0.56 -1.05
N PHE A 156 1.33 0.50 -1.29
CA PHE A 156 0.51 -0.67 -1.00
C PHE A 156 -0.40 -1.05 -2.17
N ALA A 157 -0.90 -2.28 -2.10
CA ALA A 157 -1.96 -2.80 -2.96
C ALA A 157 -2.97 -3.55 -2.07
N LEU A 158 -4.18 -2.99 -1.94
CA LEU A 158 -5.29 -3.53 -1.16
C LEU A 158 -6.26 -4.25 -2.09
N ASN A 159 -6.50 -5.52 -1.85
CA ASN A 159 -7.48 -6.30 -2.58
C ASN A 159 -8.90 -5.92 -2.12
N VAL A 160 -9.63 -5.17 -2.93
CA VAL A 160 -11.03 -4.78 -2.66
C VAL A 160 -11.97 -5.80 -3.31
N SER A 161 -12.05 -5.80 -4.64
CA SER A 161 -12.82 -6.75 -5.47
C SER A 161 -11.95 -7.45 -6.53
N THR A 162 -10.66 -7.59 -6.21
CA THR A 162 -9.63 -8.15 -7.08
C THR A 162 -9.92 -9.60 -7.43
N ASP A 163 -9.74 -9.99 -8.70
CA ASP A 163 -9.70 -11.39 -9.09
C ASP A 163 -8.48 -12.10 -8.47
N LEU A 164 -8.72 -12.81 -7.40
CA LEU A 164 -7.66 -13.50 -6.64
C LEU A 164 -7.10 -14.73 -7.40
N SER A 165 -7.75 -15.19 -8.47
CA SER A 165 -7.28 -16.32 -9.26
C SER A 165 -5.92 -16.04 -9.92
N ALA A 166 -5.63 -14.77 -10.22
CA ALA A 166 -4.37 -14.31 -10.80
C ALA A 166 -3.15 -14.55 -9.89
N PHE A 167 -3.35 -14.61 -8.58
CA PHE A 167 -2.25 -14.92 -7.65
C PHE A 167 -1.76 -16.36 -7.76
N ARG A 168 -2.50 -17.27 -8.41
CA ARG A 168 -2.05 -18.64 -8.73
C ARG A 168 -0.99 -18.69 -9.83
N TRP A 169 -0.76 -17.60 -10.56
CA TRP A 169 0.27 -17.51 -11.59
C TRP A 169 1.65 -17.17 -11.03
N ILE A 170 1.73 -16.88 -9.74
CA ILE A 170 2.96 -16.46 -9.06
C ILE A 170 3.11 -17.16 -7.71
N VAL A 171 4.34 -17.15 -7.17
CA VAL A 171 4.61 -17.48 -5.76
C VAL A 171 4.68 -16.16 -4.98
N PRO A 172 3.59 -15.68 -4.36
CA PRO A 172 3.57 -14.34 -3.77
C PRO A 172 4.48 -14.28 -2.55
N CYS A 173 5.59 -13.52 -2.65
CA CYS A 173 6.48 -13.18 -1.52
C CYS A 173 6.94 -14.36 -0.68
N GLY A 174 7.21 -15.53 -1.29
CA GLY A 174 7.69 -16.72 -0.58
C GLY A 174 6.70 -17.31 0.43
N ILE A 175 5.43 -16.91 0.40
CA ILE A 175 4.38 -17.42 1.29
C ILE A 175 3.94 -18.77 0.75
N LYS A 176 4.42 -19.85 1.40
CA LYS A 176 4.04 -21.22 1.04
C LYS A 176 2.75 -21.68 1.74
N ASP A 177 2.46 -21.10 2.91
CA ASP A 177 1.44 -21.56 3.84
C ASP A 177 0.30 -20.54 4.07
N GLY A 178 0.22 -19.46 3.27
CA GLY A 178 -0.78 -18.42 3.38
C GLY A 178 -1.45 -18.12 2.05
N GLY A 179 -2.73 -17.78 2.11
CA GLY A 179 -3.52 -17.36 0.95
C GLY A 179 -3.52 -15.85 0.74
N VAL A 180 -4.28 -15.44 -0.25
CA VAL A 180 -4.68 -14.04 -0.45
C VAL A 180 -6.20 -13.94 -0.33
N THR A 181 -6.67 -12.82 0.21
CA THR A 181 -8.10 -12.52 0.32
C THR A 181 -8.42 -11.12 -0.19
N SER A 182 -9.70 -10.76 -0.23
CA SER A 182 -10.20 -9.44 -0.61
C SER A 182 -11.35 -9.02 0.29
N MET A 183 -11.66 -7.71 0.31
CA MET A 183 -12.81 -7.19 1.05
C MET A 183 -14.11 -7.84 0.60
N GLU A 184 -14.34 -7.94 -0.72
CA GLU A 184 -15.53 -8.56 -1.30
C GLU A 184 -15.70 -10.01 -0.85
N ARG A 185 -14.61 -10.80 -0.84
CA ARG A 185 -14.63 -12.20 -0.41
C ARG A 185 -15.00 -12.35 1.07
N ILE A 186 -14.47 -11.47 1.94
CA ILE A 186 -14.74 -11.50 3.39
C ILE A 186 -16.17 -11.06 3.67
N LEU A 187 -16.61 -9.96 3.06
CA LEU A 187 -17.92 -9.37 3.30
C LEU A 187 -19.06 -10.10 2.58
N ARG A 188 -18.73 -10.96 1.61
CA ARG A 188 -19.69 -11.69 0.76
C ARG A 188 -20.69 -10.76 0.06
N ARG A 189 -20.25 -9.54 -0.28
CA ARG A 189 -21.00 -8.54 -1.04
C ARG A 189 -20.05 -7.73 -1.90
N GLY A 190 -20.55 -7.11 -2.97
CA GLY A 190 -19.79 -6.19 -3.78
C GLY A 190 -19.26 -5.00 -2.95
N VAL A 191 -18.03 -4.62 -3.21
CA VAL A 191 -17.36 -3.44 -2.65
C VAL A 191 -16.63 -2.74 -3.78
N THR A 192 -16.85 -1.45 -3.92
CA THR A 192 -16.23 -0.65 -4.98
C THR A 192 -15.00 0.11 -4.49
N LEU A 193 -14.11 0.46 -5.41
CA LEU A 193 -12.96 1.32 -5.09
C LEU A 193 -13.41 2.73 -4.68
N GLU A 194 -14.54 3.19 -5.21
CA GLU A 194 -15.14 4.49 -4.90
C GLU A 194 -15.55 4.58 -3.41
N GLU A 195 -16.05 3.50 -2.85
CA GLU A 195 -16.37 3.41 -1.41
C GLU A 195 -15.10 3.41 -0.54
N VAL A 196 -14.03 2.77 -1.00
CA VAL A 196 -12.84 2.50 -0.19
C VAL A 196 -11.83 3.67 -0.21
N ARG A 197 -11.66 4.34 -1.37
CA ARG A 197 -10.67 5.42 -1.53
C ARG A 197 -10.76 6.54 -0.49
N PRO A 198 -11.96 7.13 -0.20
CA PRO A 198 -12.07 8.22 0.76
C PRO A 198 -11.69 7.79 2.17
N VAL A 199 -12.10 6.59 2.58
CA VAL A 199 -11.77 6.06 3.90
C VAL A 199 -10.26 5.83 4.05
N VAL A 200 -9.62 5.22 3.05
CA VAL A 200 -8.16 5.04 3.06
C VAL A 200 -7.41 6.37 3.07
N LEU A 201 -7.88 7.39 2.33
CA LEU A 201 -7.29 8.72 2.34
C LEU A 201 -7.41 9.39 3.72
N GLN A 202 -8.57 9.30 4.34
CA GLN A 202 -8.81 9.84 5.68
C GLN A 202 -7.90 9.17 6.70
N GLU A 203 -7.92 7.83 6.78
CA GLU A 203 -7.11 7.08 7.73
C GLU A 203 -5.60 7.29 7.52
N LEU A 204 -5.16 7.45 6.26
CA LEU A 204 -3.78 7.80 5.97
C LEU A 204 -3.42 9.18 6.52
N ALA A 205 -4.26 10.17 6.29
CA ALA A 205 -4.02 11.52 6.78
C ALA A 205 -3.94 11.57 8.32
N GLU A 206 -4.87 10.90 9.00
CA GLU A 206 -4.88 10.81 10.46
C GLU A 206 -3.67 10.06 11.01
N THR A 207 -3.37 8.88 10.46
CA THR A 207 -2.29 8.01 10.92
C THR A 207 -0.91 8.66 10.78
N PHE A 208 -0.69 9.41 9.68
CA PHE A 208 0.55 10.14 9.44
C PHE A 208 0.56 11.57 10.02
N GLY A 209 -0.54 12.04 10.62
CA GLY A 209 -0.64 13.34 11.26
C GLY A 209 -0.69 14.52 10.29
N PHE A 210 -1.25 14.32 9.10
CA PHE A 210 -1.47 15.42 8.16
C PHE A 210 -2.67 16.27 8.61
N THR A 211 -2.46 17.58 8.70
CA THR A 211 -3.48 18.53 9.18
C THR A 211 -4.18 19.26 8.04
N LYS A 212 -3.65 19.18 6.83
CA LYS A 212 -4.22 19.79 5.62
C LYS A 212 -4.09 18.81 4.45
N VAL A 213 -5.23 18.41 3.89
CA VAL A 213 -5.32 17.51 2.75
C VAL A 213 -5.98 18.24 1.59
N SER A 214 -5.40 18.19 0.41
CA SER A 214 -5.94 18.87 -0.77
C SER A 214 -5.78 18.01 -2.02
N PRO A 215 -6.78 17.99 -2.92
CA PRO A 215 -6.62 17.34 -4.21
C PRO A 215 -5.64 18.12 -5.10
N VAL A 216 -4.97 17.41 -6.00
CA VAL A 216 -4.16 17.98 -7.06
C VAL A 216 -4.50 17.28 -8.37
N ASP A 217 -4.57 18.03 -9.45
CA ASP A 217 -4.69 17.49 -10.80
C ASP A 217 -3.28 17.35 -11.39
N LEU A 218 -2.84 16.10 -11.61
CA LEU A 218 -1.52 15.79 -12.17
C LEU A 218 -1.57 15.52 -13.68
N TYR A 219 -2.77 15.45 -14.25
CA TYR A 219 -2.99 15.35 -15.68
C TYR A 219 -3.76 16.60 -16.15
N PRO A 220 -3.09 17.62 -16.71
CA PRO A 220 -3.79 18.69 -17.40
C PRO A 220 -4.61 18.10 -18.56
N ALA A 221 -5.77 18.70 -18.83
CA ALA A 221 -6.80 18.18 -19.75
C ALA A 221 -6.34 18.01 -21.23
N GLU A 222 -5.08 18.20 -21.54
CA GLU A 222 -4.51 18.12 -22.88
C GLU A 222 -3.43 17.04 -22.98
N ASN A 223 -3.85 15.76 -23.03
CA ASN A 223 -3.03 14.73 -23.64
C ASN A 223 -3.83 14.00 -24.72
N PRO A 224 -3.71 14.39 -26.03
CA PRO A 224 -4.49 13.83 -27.13
C PRO A 224 -4.01 12.44 -27.59
N ARG A 225 -3.14 11.76 -26.83
CA ARG A 225 -2.59 10.43 -27.18
C ARG A 225 -2.99 9.37 -26.17
N GLY A 226 -4.21 8.88 -26.27
CA GLY A 226 -4.63 7.70 -25.52
C GLY A 226 -6.14 7.65 -25.41
N GLY A 227 -6.79 6.88 -26.27
CA GLY A 227 -8.22 6.66 -26.24
C GLY A 227 -8.68 6.10 -24.90
N GLY A 228 -9.65 6.77 -24.30
CA GLY A 228 -10.29 6.39 -23.07
C GLY A 228 -10.40 7.58 -22.15
N SER A 229 -11.45 8.38 -22.32
CA SER A 229 -11.88 9.40 -21.35
C SER A 229 -12.21 8.70 -20.03
N ILE A 230 -11.24 8.62 -19.12
CA ILE A 230 -11.50 8.26 -17.73
C ILE A 230 -11.63 9.57 -16.99
N GLY A 231 -12.88 9.96 -16.69
CA GLY A 231 -13.17 11.13 -15.89
C GLY A 231 -12.41 11.06 -14.55
N ALA A 232 -11.46 11.96 -14.36
CA ALA A 232 -10.87 12.21 -13.06
C ALA A 232 -12.00 12.73 -12.16
N GLN A 233 -12.58 11.86 -11.33
CA GLN A 233 -13.54 12.27 -10.32
C GLN A 233 -12.79 13.12 -9.29
N ARG A 234 -13.04 14.43 -9.32
CA ARG A 234 -12.62 15.33 -8.25
C ARG A 234 -13.31 14.89 -6.95
N MET A 235 -12.55 14.25 -6.07
CA MET A 235 -12.97 14.16 -4.68
C MET A 235 -12.85 15.57 -4.09
N SER A 236 -13.91 16.06 -3.46
CA SER A 236 -13.90 17.35 -2.77
C SER A 236 -12.82 17.37 -1.68
N ALA A 237 -12.22 18.53 -1.43
CA ALA A 237 -11.28 18.71 -0.34
C ALA A 237 -11.91 18.22 0.97
N LEU A 238 -11.25 17.26 1.64
CA LEU A 238 -11.62 16.84 2.99
C LEU A 238 -11.13 17.90 3.96
N ASP A 239 -12.07 18.64 4.57
CA ASP A 239 -11.76 19.52 5.68
C ASP A 239 -11.79 18.68 6.97
N LEU A 240 -10.61 18.30 7.42
CA LEU A 240 -10.44 17.51 8.66
C LEU A 240 -10.54 18.38 9.93
N SER A 241 -10.86 19.66 9.82
CA SER A 241 -10.98 20.56 11.00
C SER A 241 -12.19 20.22 11.90
N HIS A 242 -13.10 19.35 11.48
CA HIS A 242 -14.34 19.00 12.19
C HIS A 242 -14.53 17.49 12.40
N ALA A 243 -13.47 16.68 12.34
CA ALA A 243 -13.55 15.25 12.65
C ALA A 243 -13.55 15.02 14.19
N GLU A 244 -14.48 15.62 14.90
CA GLU A 244 -14.93 15.11 16.21
C GLU A 244 -15.99 14.04 15.95
N ASN A 245 -15.55 12.80 15.73
CA ASN A 245 -16.45 11.67 15.76
C ASN A 245 -16.56 11.18 17.21
N PRO A 246 -17.72 11.31 17.88
CA PRO A 246 -17.89 10.99 19.31
C PRO A 246 -17.78 9.49 19.64
N ALA A 247 -17.43 8.64 18.71
CA ALA A 247 -17.30 7.19 18.89
C ALA A 247 -15.86 6.68 19.07
N TYR A 248 -14.85 7.55 19.10
CA TYR A 248 -13.46 7.15 19.30
C TYR A 248 -12.88 7.76 20.57
N GLU A 249 -12.99 7.05 21.68
CA GLU A 249 -12.08 7.25 22.82
C GLU A 249 -10.66 6.92 22.33
N ARG A 250 -9.77 7.88 22.47
CA ARG A 250 -8.34 7.71 22.20
C ARG A 250 -7.79 6.63 23.13
N VAL A 251 -7.54 5.44 22.62
CA VAL A 251 -6.75 4.45 23.35
C VAL A 251 -5.32 5.00 23.46
N PRO A 252 -4.80 5.22 24.67
CA PRO A 252 -3.43 5.65 24.86
C PRO A 252 -2.50 4.57 24.30
N VAL A 253 -1.50 4.97 23.52
CA VAL A 253 -0.40 4.08 23.12
C VAL A 253 0.46 3.84 24.35
N GLU A 254 0.13 2.83 25.16
CA GLU A 254 1.01 2.38 26.24
C GLU A 254 2.29 1.82 25.63
N HIS A 255 3.40 2.46 25.98
CA HIS A 255 4.75 1.98 25.75
C HIS A 255 5.02 0.75 26.63
N THR A 256 4.60 -0.43 26.20
CA THR A 256 5.12 -1.66 26.80
C THR A 256 6.48 -1.98 26.17
N PHE A 257 7.50 -1.31 26.65
CA PHE A 257 8.87 -1.79 26.50
C PHE A 257 9.02 -3.04 27.36
N MET A 258 9.23 -4.18 26.73
CA MET A 258 9.67 -5.40 27.40
C MET A 258 11.06 -5.18 28.01
N SER A 259 11.09 -4.75 29.27
CA SER A 259 12.22 -4.94 30.17
C SER A 259 12.09 -6.32 30.82
N GLY A 260 12.78 -7.30 30.27
CA GLY A 260 12.70 -8.67 30.80
C GLY A 260 13.62 -9.64 30.07
N LEU A 261 14.91 -9.38 30.10
CA LEU A 261 15.93 -10.40 29.84
C LEU A 261 17.25 -9.93 30.48
N ASN A 262 17.34 -10.06 31.78
CA ASN A 262 18.63 -10.24 32.45
C ASN A 262 18.42 -10.73 33.89
N SER A 263 18.39 -12.03 34.08
CA SER A 263 18.91 -12.70 35.29
C SER A 263 18.63 -14.20 35.18
N LYS A 264 19.63 -14.96 34.83
CA LYS A 264 19.99 -16.27 35.38
C LYS A 264 20.93 -17.01 34.44
N ALA A 265 22.18 -16.67 34.54
CA ALA A 265 23.26 -17.58 34.13
C ALA A 265 24.26 -17.58 35.28
N ASN A 266 24.02 -18.37 36.27
CA ASN A 266 25.05 -18.87 37.20
C ASN A 266 24.51 -20.13 37.89
N GLN A 267 24.72 -21.26 37.26
CA GLN A 267 24.75 -22.56 37.97
C GLN A 267 25.87 -23.38 37.37
N SER A 268 26.88 -23.53 38.22
CA SER A 268 28.06 -24.39 38.16
C SER A 268 27.74 -25.84 37.82
N PHE A 269 28.51 -26.42 36.89
CA PHE A 269 28.65 -27.86 36.71
C PHE A 269 29.58 -28.44 37.80
N PRO A 270 29.23 -29.55 38.44
CA PRO A 270 30.21 -30.37 39.16
C PRO A 270 30.83 -31.38 38.18
N GLU A 271 32.14 -31.50 38.30
CA GLU A 271 32.94 -32.60 37.75
C GLU A 271 32.49 -33.92 38.33
N GLY A 272 32.48 -34.98 37.47
CA GLY A 272 32.27 -36.36 37.83
C GLY A 272 32.27 -37.21 36.56
#